data_edd42981afd1b328fd4293a37dcaae9f
#
_entry.id   edd42981afd1b328fd4293a37dcaae9f
#
_cell.length_a   1.000
_cell.length_b   1.000
_cell.length_c   1.000
_cell.angle_alpha   90.00
_cell.angle_beta   90.00
_cell.angle_gamma   90.00
#
_symmetry.space_group_name_H-M   'P 1'
#
loop_
_entity.id
_entity.type
_entity.pdbx_description
1 polymer ?
#
loop_
_entity_poly.entity_id
_entity_poly.type
_entity_poly.pdbx_seq_one_letter_code
_entity_poly.pdbx_strand_id
1 'polypeptide(L)'
;MQLAPSAEMIGWDTTALGLPNANLPFDLGVFTQHLEIPGVWLERGRIDASDDRLLNSPLGFAGHKCMASIFFVTGSALTRERREKALDAARAVLNTHPLKLTSGATCPNDHVVVVRVLAPLVEPAVNLLKQVWAAWRQELWQIKPNAPRIWSM
;
A
#
# COMPACT_ATOMS: atom_id res chain seq x y z
N MET A 1 -11.05 8.65 9.63
CA MET A 1 -10.87 7.99 10.96
C MET A 1 -10.00 8.88 11.82
N GLN A 2 -10.25 8.99 13.13
CA GLN A 2 -9.45 9.80 14.05
C GLN A 2 -8.67 8.87 14.98
N LEU A 3 -7.37 9.09 15.13
CA LEU A 3 -6.50 8.29 15.99
C LEU A 3 -6.25 9.04 17.31
N ALA A 4 -6.32 8.32 18.43
CA ALA A 4 -5.83 8.84 19.72
C ALA A 4 -4.29 9.02 19.65
N PRO A 5 -3.70 9.94 20.44
CA PRO A 5 -2.25 10.19 20.38
C PRO A 5 -1.37 8.94 20.56
N SER A 6 -1.80 7.98 21.39
CA SER A 6 -1.08 6.72 21.62
C SER A 6 -1.45 5.59 20.65
N ALA A 7 -2.40 5.83 19.73
CA ALA A 7 -2.85 4.79 18.81
C ALA A 7 -1.92 4.66 17.62
N GLU A 8 -1.78 3.43 17.16
CA GLU A 8 -1.05 3.06 15.95
C GLU A 8 -1.87 2.09 15.13
N MET A 9 -1.74 2.16 13.83
CA MET A 9 -2.50 1.34 12.90
C MET A 9 -1.65 0.90 11.73
N ILE A 10 -1.82 -0.35 11.32
CA ILE A 10 -1.43 -0.82 9.99
C ILE A 10 -2.72 -1.10 9.23
N GLY A 11 -2.84 -0.48 8.06
CA GLY A 11 -3.95 -0.69 7.15
C GLY A 11 -3.47 -0.85 5.73
N TRP A 12 -4.28 -1.44 4.88
CA TRP A 12 -3.98 -1.49 3.43
C TRP A 12 -5.23 -1.34 2.59
N ASP A 13 -4.98 -0.95 1.35
CA ASP A 13 -5.96 -0.86 0.29
C ASP A 13 -5.44 -1.58 -0.95
N THR A 14 -6.33 -2.24 -1.68
CA THR A 14 -5.98 -2.94 -2.92
C THR A 14 -7.09 -2.75 -3.93
N THR A 15 -6.75 -2.21 -5.07
CA THR A 15 -7.68 -1.91 -6.17
C THR A 15 -7.29 -2.70 -7.41
N ALA A 16 -8.22 -3.50 -7.92
CA ALA A 16 -8.11 -4.12 -9.24
C ALA A 16 -8.82 -3.28 -10.29
N LEU A 17 -8.15 -2.99 -11.39
CA LEU A 17 -8.70 -2.32 -12.56
C LEU A 17 -9.19 -3.39 -13.55
N GLY A 18 -10.48 -3.67 -13.51
CA GLY A 18 -11.10 -4.78 -14.23
C GLY A 18 -10.94 -6.13 -13.52
N LEU A 19 -11.13 -7.21 -14.27
CA LEU A 19 -10.95 -8.59 -13.83
C LEU A 19 -9.94 -9.31 -14.75
N PRO A 20 -8.63 -9.11 -14.54
CA PRO A 20 -7.60 -9.60 -15.47
C PRO A 20 -7.66 -11.09 -15.75
N ASN A 21 -7.95 -11.90 -14.73
CA ASN A 21 -8.04 -13.36 -14.86
C ASN A 21 -9.26 -13.83 -15.69
N ALA A 22 -10.27 -12.97 -15.83
CA ALA A 22 -11.44 -13.23 -16.66
C ALA A 22 -11.38 -12.53 -18.03
N ASN A 23 -10.25 -11.89 -18.36
CA ASN A 23 -10.07 -11.06 -19.56
C ASN A 23 -11.12 -9.92 -19.68
N LEU A 24 -11.57 -9.40 -18.53
CA LEU A 24 -12.48 -8.26 -18.48
C LEU A 24 -11.68 -7.00 -18.13
N PRO A 25 -11.34 -6.15 -19.11
CA PRO A 25 -10.55 -4.96 -18.87
C PRO A 25 -11.35 -3.87 -18.13
N PHE A 26 -10.63 -2.91 -17.56
CA PHE A 26 -11.21 -1.67 -17.07
C PHE A 26 -11.26 -0.68 -18.24
N ASP A 27 -12.32 -0.76 -19.05
CA ASP A 27 -12.53 0.00 -20.28
C ASP A 27 -13.67 1.01 -20.18
N LEU A 28 -14.43 0.97 -19.09
CA LEU A 28 -15.55 1.88 -18.84
C LEU A 28 -15.63 2.24 -17.34
N GLY A 29 -15.94 3.50 -17.08
CA GLY A 29 -16.21 4.00 -15.73
C GLY A 29 -15.04 4.72 -15.07
N VAL A 30 -15.26 5.09 -13.84
CA VAL A 30 -14.33 5.87 -13.01
C VAL A 30 -14.21 5.24 -11.65
N PHE A 31 -12.99 4.99 -11.21
CA PHE A 31 -12.67 4.66 -9.83
C PHE A 31 -12.21 5.92 -9.09
N THR A 32 -12.75 6.14 -7.90
CA THR A 32 -12.31 7.21 -6.99
C THR A 32 -11.90 6.63 -5.65
N GLN A 33 -10.76 7.07 -5.14
CA GLN A 33 -10.25 6.71 -3.82
C GLN A 33 -10.22 7.93 -2.92
N HIS A 34 -10.58 7.74 -1.68
CA HIS A 34 -10.45 8.75 -0.65
C HIS A 34 -10.08 8.06 0.68
N LEU A 35 -8.81 8.15 1.05
CA LEU A 35 -8.30 7.70 2.35
C LEU A 35 -7.90 8.93 3.15
N GLU A 36 -8.50 9.09 4.33
CA GLU A 36 -8.27 10.27 5.16
C GLU A 36 -8.13 9.91 6.64
N ILE A 37 -7.09 10.46 7.25
CA ILE A 37 -6.92 10.58 8.68
C ILE A 37 -6.87 12.08 8.96
N PRO A 38 -7.98 12.69 9.46
CA PRO A 38 -8.11 14.13 9.57
C PRO A 38 -6.92 14.79 10.28
N GLY A 39 -6.36 15.82 9.65
CA GLY A 39 -5.20 16.55 10.17
C GLY A 39 -3.86 15.83 10.09
N VAL A 40 -3.84 14.56 9.62
CA VAL A 40 -2.64 13.73 9.55
C VAL A 40 -2.30 13.36 8.11
N TRP A 41 -3.23 12.77 7.38
CA TRP A 41 -2.95 12.26 6.04
C TRP A 41 -4.21 12.22 5.18
N LEU A 42 -4.05 12.65 3.93
CA LEU A 42 -5.08 12.59 2.92
C LEU A 42 -4.49 12.01 1.63
N GLU A 43 -5.09 10.96 1.13
CA GLU A 43 -4.84 10.41 -0.20
C GLU A 43 -6.13 10.40 -1.01
N ARG A 44 -6.13 11.10 -2.13
CA ARG A 44 -7.23 11.11 -3.08
C ARG A 44 -6.73 10.72 -4.45
N GLY A 45 -7.49 9.86 -5.11
CA GLY A 45 -7.21 9.44 -6.47
C GLY A 45 -8.49 9.35 -7.28
N ARG A 46 -8.38 9.63 -8.57
CA ARG A 46 -9.40 9.37 -9.57
C ARG A 46 -8.74 8.71 -10.76
N ILE A 47 -9.25 7.55 -11.14
CA ILE A 47 -8.78 6.78 -12.29
C ILE A 47 -9.97 6.66 -13.25
N ASP A 48 -9.83 7.22 -14.42
CA ASP A 48 -10.83 7.14 -15.48
C ASP A 48 -10.39 6.08 -16.49
N ALA A 49 -11.30 5.20 -16.87
CA ALA A 49 -11.00 4.16 -17.85
C ALA A 49 -10.58 4.71 -19.22
N SER A 50 -10.99 5.93 -19.54
CA SER A 50 -10.61 6.63 -20.78
C SER A 50 -9.25 7.32 -20.73
N ASP A 51 -8.62 7.43 -19.56
CA ASP A 51 -7.29 8.05 -19.42
C ASP A 51 -6.17 7.07 -19.77
N ASP A 52 -5.98 6.86 -21.07
CA ASP A 52 -4.93 5.99 -21.61
C ASP A 52 -3.52 6.39 -21.13
N ARG A 53 -3.28 7.70 -20.97
CA ARG A 53 -1.99 8.22 -20.51
C ARG A 53 -1.71 7.78 -19.06
N LEU A 54 -2.69 7.86 -18.18
CA LEU A 54 -2.55 7.39 -16.79
C LEU A 54 -2.37 5.87 -16.77
N LEU A 55 -3.17 5.13 -17.52
CA LEU A 55 -3.22 3.67 -17.45
C LEU A 55 -1.99 3.01 -18.10
N ASN A 56 -1.46 3.55 -19.19
CA ASN A 56 -0.46 2.86 -20.00
C ASN A 56 0.92 3.54 -20.05
N SER A 57 1.03 4.81 -19.66
CA SER A 57 2.33 5.50 -19.61
C SER A 57 3.24 4.91 -18.54
N PRO A 58 4.56 4.82 -18.78
CA PRO A 58 5.55 4.43 -17.77
C PRO A 58 5.56 5.33 -16.51
N LEU A 59 5.08 6.56 -16.63
CA LEU A 59 4.94 7.50 -15.51
C LEU A 59 3.62 7.35 -14.76
N GLY A 60 2.69 6.53 -15.28
CA GLY A 60 1.43 6.18 -14.66
C GLY A 60 1.42 4.74 -14.17
N PHE A 61 0.39 3.99 -14.57
CA PHE A 61 0.23 2.57 -14.21
C PHE A 61 1.09 1.62 -15.05
N ALA A 62 1.70 2.08 -16.14
CA ALA A 62 2.52 1.26 -17.05
C ALA A 62 1.81 -0.04 -17.51
N GLY A 63 0.49 0.00 -17.68
CA GLY A 63 -0.32 -1.14 -18.06
C GLY A 63 -0.66 -2.11 -16.92
N HIS A 64 -0.18 -1.87 -15.69
CA HIS A 64 -0.54 -2.71 -14.54
C HIS A 64 -2.04 -2.61 -14.20
N LYS A 65 -2.62 -3.73 -13.81
CA LYS A 65 -4.06 -3.85 -13.54
C LYS A 65 -4.42 -3.85 -12.05
N CYS A 66 -3.42 -3.78 -11.18
CA CYS A 66 -3.61 -3.69 -9.74
C CYS A 66 -2.70 -2.60 -9.17
N MET A 67 -3.27 -1.75 -8.34
CA MET A 67 -2.53 -0.90 -7.42
C MET A 67 -2.87 -1.28 -5.99
N ALA A 68 -1.87 -1.23 -5.11
CA ALA A 68 -2.09 -1.49 -3.70
C ALA A 68 -1.18 -0.62 -2.84
N SER A 69 -1.65 -0.33 -1.64
CA SER A 69 -0.85 0.37 -0.63
C SER A 69 -1.04 -0.26 0.74
N ILE A 70 0.02 -0.28 1.53
CA ILE A 70 -0.03 -0.56 2.97
C ILE A 70 0.59 0.62 3.71
N PHE A 71 -0.04 1.03 4.79
CA PHE A 71 0.38 2.19 5.55
C PHE A 71 0.45 1.88 7.05
N PHE A 72 1.50 2.38 7.68
CA PHE A 72 1.66 2.47 9.12
C PHE A 72 1.42 3.90 9.53
N VAL A 73 0.48 4.12 10.44
CA VAL A 73 0.05 5.45 10.89
C VAL A 73 0.05 5.53 12.40
N THR A 74 0.47 6.67 12.93
CA THR A 74 0.55 6.92 14.37
C THR A 74 -0.19 8.21 14.75
N GLY A 75 -0.84 8.19 15.91
CA GLY A 75 -1.54 9.36 16.43
C GLY A 75 -0.61 10.47 16.91
N SER A 76 0.61 10.11 17.34
CA SER A 76 1.70 11.07 17.64
C SER A 76 2.81 10.95 16.60
N ALA A 77 3.56 12.02 16.41
CA ALA A 77 4.67 12.03 15.45
C ALA A 77 5.71 10.94 15.75
N LEU A 78 6.13 10.24 14.72
CA LEU A 78 7.21 9.25 14.77
C LEU A 78 8.55 9.96 15.03
N THR A 79 9.35 9.40 15.94
CA THR A 79 10.75 9.80 16.03
C THR A 79 11.47 9.45 14.73
N ARG A 80 12.56 10.16 14.44
CA ARG A 80 13.40 9.89 13.25
C ARG A 80 13.83 8.42 13.21
N GLU A 81 14.34 7.90 14.32
CA GLU A 81 14.80 6.51 14.44
C GLU A 81 13.67 5.52 14.10
N ARG A 82 12.48 5.72 14.64
CA ARG A 82 11.34 4.82 14.42
C ARG A 82 10.83 4.87 12.99
N ARG A 83 10.88 6.06 12.38
CA ARG A 83 10.54 6.25 10.97
C ARG A 83 11.53 5.54 10.05
N GLU A 84 12.83 5.71 10.30
CA GLU A 84 13.88 5.03 9.55
C GLU A 84 13.74 3.50 9.70
N LYS A 85 13.51 2.99 10.91
CA LYS A 85 13.25 1.57 11.17
C LYS A 85 12.07 1.03 10.38
N ALA A 86 10.96 1.78 10.29
CA ALA A 86 9.80 1.37 9.52
C ALA A 86 10.08 1.34 8.01
N LEU A 87 10.82 2.35 7.50
CA LEU A 87 11.22 2.41 6.10
C LEU A 87 12.18 1.27 5.74
N ASP A 88 13.18 1.01 6.57
CA ASP A 88 14.19 -0.01 6.31
C ASP A 88 13.58 -1.41 6.37
N ALA A 89 12.69 -1.69 7.32
CA ALA A 89 11.94 -2.95 7.38
C ALA A 89 11.12 -3.19 6.10
N ALA A 90 10.42 -2.16 5.62
CA ALA A 90 9.67 -2.25 4.37
C ALA A 90 10.60 -2.46 3.17
N ARG A 91 11.65 -1.65 3.04
CA ARG A 91 12.60 -1.72 1.92
C ARG A 91 13.34 -3.06 1.85
N ALA A 92 13.66 -3.68 2.99
CA ALA A 92 14.26 -4.99 3.04
C ALA A 92 13.35 -6.05 2.37
N VAL A 93 12.04 -5.97 2.61
CA VAL A 93 11.05 -6.82 1.94
C VAL A 93 10.97 -6.51 0.44
N LEU A 94 10.85 -5.22 0.08
CA LEU A 94 10.71 -4.82 -1.32
C LEU A 94 11.91 -5.27 -2.17
N ASN A 95 13.13 -5.14 -1.66
CA ASN A 95 14.36 -5.45 -2.39
C ASN A 95 14.47 -6.92 -2.78
N THR A 96 13.82 -7.83 -2.08
CA THR A 96 13.82 -9.27 -2.36
C THR A 96 12.58 -9.74 -3.11
N HIS A 97 11.55 -8.89 -3.23
CA HIS A 97 10.28 -9.27 -3.86
C HIS A 97 10.32 -9.12 -5.39
N PRO A 98 9.60 -9.98 -6.15
CA PRO A 98 9.49 -9.85 -7.61
C PRO A 98 8.98 -8.49 -8.09
N LEU A 99 8.13 -7.81 -7.30
CA LEU A 99 7.58 -6.48 -7.61
C LEU A 99 8.49 -5.31 -7.19
N LYS A 100 9.77 -5.54 -6.92
CA LYS A 100 10.70 -4.48 -6.45
C LYS A 100 10.80 -3.26 -7.37
N LEU A 101 10.67 -3.45 -8.68
CA LEU A 101 10.77 -2.36 -9.66
C LEU A 101 9.50 -1.51 -9.75
N THR A 102 8.38 -2.00 -9.26
CA THR A 102 7.07 -1.35 -9.30
C THR A 102 6.53 -1.03 -7.90
N SER A 103 7.40 -1.10 -6.90
CA SER A 103 7.05 -0.81 -5.50
C SER A 103 8.02 0.18 -4.86
N GLY A 104 7.54 0.89 -3.84
CA GLY A 104 8.37 1.83 -3.10
C GLY A 104 7.82 2.12 -1.72
N ALA A 105 8.72 2.44 -0.78
CA ALA A 105 8.39 2.86 0.59
C ALA A 105 8.77 4.32 0.77
N THR A 106 7.83 5.13 1.26
CA THR A 106 7.98 6.56 1.51
C THR A 106 7.39 6.96 2.86
N CYS A 107 7.79 8.13 3.35
CA CYS A 107 7.24 8.76 4.53
C CYS A 107 6.70 10.14 4.13
N PRO A 108 5.40 10.27 3.84
CA PRO A 108 4.83 11.55 3.40
C PRO A 108 4.89 12.65 4.47
N ASN A 109 4.84 12.27 5.74
CA ASN A 109 4.99 13.15 6.90
C ASN A 109 5.47 12.32 8.10
N ASP A 110 5.61 12.95 9.26
CA ASP A 110 6.12 12.31 10.48
C ASP A 110 5.11 11.38 11.20
N HIS A 111 3.90 11.22 10.69
CA HIS A 111 2.90 10.30 11.22
C HIS A 111 2.68 9.06 10.34
N VAL A 112 3.17 9.05 9.10
CA VAL A 112 2.79 8.04 8.11
C VAL A 112 4.00 7.49 7.39
N VAL A 113 4.11 6.16 7.36
CA VAL A 113 4.97 5.43 6.42
C VAL A 113 4.07 4.62 5.49
N VAL A 114 4.28 4.73 4.19
CA VAL A 114 3.47 4.05 3.19
C VAL A 114 4.34 3.30 2.19
N VAL A 115 3.91 2.08 1.86
CA VAL A 115 4.41 1.31 0.72
C VAL A 115 3.34 1.30 -0.34
N ARG A 116 3.72 1.60 -1.59
CA ARG A 116 2.85 1.50 -2.77
C ARG A 116 3.42 0.52 -3.76
N VAL A 117 2.55 -0.17 -4.47
CA VAL A 117 2.93 -1.14 -5.47
C VAL A 117 1.95 -1.15 -6.64
N LEU A 118 2.50 -1.31 -7.84
CA LEU A 118 1.74 -1.69 -9.03
C LEU A 118 2.05 -3.15 -9.38
N ALA A 119 1.02 -3.90 -9.75
CA ALA A 119 1.14 -5.30 -10.05
C ALA A 119 0.23 -5.71 -11.22
N PRO A 120 0.56 -6.78 -11.94
CA PRO A 120 -0.33 -7.30 -12.98
C PRO A 120 -1.63 -7.88 -12.40
N LEU A 121 -1.56 -8.46 -11.19
CA LEU A 121 -2.68 -9.12 -10.51
C LEU A 121 -2.72 -8.74 -9.03
N VAL A 122 -3.85 -8.98 -8.39
CA VAL A 122 -4.09 -8.71 -6.97
C VAL A 122 -3.22 -9.59 -6.07
N GLU A 123 -3.11 -10.89 -6.39
CA GLU A 123 -2.43 -11.87 -5.54
C GLU A 123 -0.96 -11.50 -5.23
N PRO A 124 -0.08 -11.23 -6.22
CA PRO A 124 1.29 -10.83 -5.93
C PRO A 124 1.38 -9.51 -5.15
N ALA A 125 0.47 -8.55 -5.39
CA ALA A 125 0.40 -7.33 -4.60
C ALA A 125 0.07 -7.62 -3.13
N VAL A 126 -0.99 -8.38 -2.87
CA VAL A 126 -1.41 -8.75 -1.51
C VAL A 126 -0.33 -9.57 -0.79
N ASN A 127 0.37 -10.46 -1.50
CA ASN A 127 1.50 -11.21 -0.92
C ASN A 127 2.62 -10.28 -0.45
N LEU A 128 2.94 -9.24 -1.23
CA LEU A 128 3.90 -8.21 -0.82
C LEU A 128 3.40 -7.46 0.42
N LEU A 129 2.13 -7.03 0.44
CA LEU A 129 1.57 -6.31 1.60
C LEU A 129 1.60 -7.16 2.87
N LYS A 130 1.31 -8.46 2.78
CA LYS A 130 1.40 -9.40 3.90
C LYS A 130 2.83 -9.52 4.45
N GLN A 131 3.84 -9.52 3.59
CA GLN A 131 5.24 -9.55 4.02
C GLN A 131 5.65 -8.25 4.70
N VAL A 132 5.26 -7.09 4.17
CA VAL A 132 5.50 -5.79 4.81
C VAL A 132 4.78 -5.69 6.15
N TRP A 133 3.52 -6.14 6.22
CA TRP A 133 2.76 -6.23 7.47
C TRP A 133 3.49 -7.06 8.53
N ALA A 134 4.01 -8.22 8.13
CA ALA A 134 4.75 -9.10 9.04
C ALA A 134 6.04 -8.43 9.56
N ALA A 135 6.80 -7.78 8.66
CA ALA A 135 8.01 -7.04 9.01
C ALA A 135 7.71 -5.88 9.97
N TRP A 136 6.69 -5.08 9.70
CA TRP A 136 6.32 -3.97 10.59
C TRP A 136 5.85 -4.44 11.96
N ARG A 137 5.05 -5.51 12.04
CA ARG A 137 4.62 -6.07 13.34
C ARG A 137 5.81 -6.53 14.16
N GLN A 138 6.77 -7.21 13.52
CA GLN A 138 7.99 -7.67 14.20
C GLN A 138 8.86 -6.50 14.64
N GLU A 139 9.14 -5.56 13.74
CA GLU A 139 10.11 -4.49 13.96
C GLU A 139 9.58 -3.35 14.83
N LEU A 140 8.33 -2.95 14.65
CA LEU A 140 7.77 -1.77 15.32
C LEU A 140 7.04 -2.10 16.61
N TRP A 141 6.41 -3.28 16.68
CA TRP A 141 5.63 -3.71 17.84
C TRP A 141 6.24 -4.88 18.59
N GLN A 142 7.29 -5.52 18.04
CA GLN A 142 7.91 -6.73 18.62
C GLN A 142 6.90 -7.86 18.82
N ILE A 143 5.91 -7.94 17.95
CA ILE A 143 4.84 -8.93 17.96
C ILE A 143 5.08 -9.94 16.84
N LYS A 144 5.10 -11.23 17.20
CA LYS A 144 5.19 -12.31 16.19
C LYS A 144 4.05 -12.18 15.18
N PRO A 145 4.36 -12.15 13.87
CA PRO A 145 3.35 -11.97 12.83
C PRO A 145 2.59 -13.28 12.56
N ASN A 146 1.57 -13.54 13.35
CA ASN A 146 0.65 -14.65 13.09
C ASN A 146 -0.41 -14.18 12.10
N ALA A 147 -0.43 -14.79 10.90
CA ALA A 147 -1.43 -14.49 9.88
C ALA A 147 -2.83 -14.84 10.38
N PRO A 148 -3.84 -13.96 10.20
CA PRO A 148 -5.21 -14.29 10.49
C PRO A 148 -5.68 -15.51 9.68
N ARG A 149 -6.50 -16.38 10.28
CA ARG A 149 -7.00 -17.60 9.61
C ARG A 149 -7.70 -17.32 8.28
N ILE A 150 -8.39 -16.19 8.17
CA ILE A 150 -9.09 -15.77 6.94
C ILE A 150 -8.15 -15.55 5.73
N TRP A 151 -6.84 -15.40 5.96
CA TRP A 151 -5.89 -15.23 4.85
C TRP A 151 -5.47 -16.54 4.18
N SER A 152 -5.84 -17.68 4.76
CA SER A 152 -5.54 -19.02 4.26
C SER A 152 -6.79 -19.74 3.70
N MET A 153 -7.91 -19.03 3.60
CA MET A 153 -9.17 -19.55 3.06
C MET A 153 -9.26 -19.33 1.56
#